data_fdaae39a1447158088c6d502f80a624c
#
_entry.id   fdaae39a1447158088c6d502f80a624c
#
_cell.length_a   1.000
_cell.length_b   1.000
_cell.length_c   1.000
_cell.angle_alpha   90.00
_cell.angle_beta   90.00
_cell.angle_gamma   90.00
#
_symmetry.space_group_name_H-M   'P 1'
#
loop_
_entity.id
_entity.type
_entity.pdbx_description
1 polymer ?
#
loop_
_entity_poly.entity_id
_entity_poly.type
_entity_poly.pdbx_seq_one_letter_code
_entity_poly.pdbx_strand_id
1 'polypeptide(L)'
;MQSKPSMASGIVIPNRSEPSGRSVAEIYIGGAADGQSRIVASFVTARQRLLLEGGNRHGRTAAWFAHYDVDGAAAHCMAAMSRGDDIALVGHSWGSDAALRVAHQLNGTIGLLAGVDPVMRPGSVFSRASRRPDNAALVVHVDASPRRLDRSDIVKATGVVLGGGVADAYRSADVTIRTELNHWAFADMMAAP
;
A
#
# COMPACT_ATOMS: atom_id res chain seq x y z
N MET A 1 29.30 -26.96 2.28
CA MET A 1 28.72 -25.62 2.02
C MET A 1 27.39 -25.81 1.32
N GLN A 2 26.30 -25.76 2.09
CA GLN A 2 24.96 -25.87 1.53
C GLN A 2 24.44 -24.45 1.31
N SER A 3 24.14 -24.11 0.06
CA SER A 3 23.50 -22.87 -0.34
C SER A 3 22.08 -22.85 0.22
N LYS A 4 21.79 -21.86 1.13
CA LYS A 4 20.42 -21.53 1.53
C LYS A 4 19.62 -21.13 0.30
N PRO A 5 18.40 -21.64 0.12
CA PRO A 5 17.50 -21.12 -0.90
C PRO A 5 17.09 -19.71 -0.49
N SER A 6 17.33 -18.75 -1.38
CA SER A 6 16.78 -17.39 -1.30
C SER A 6 15.28 -17.49 -1.54
N MET A 7 14.49 -17.39 -0.48
CA MET A 7 13.04 -17.22 -0.62
C MET A 7 12.76 -15.73 -0.71
N ALA A 8 12.69 -15.22 -1.92
CA ALA A 8 12.12 -13.90 -2.22
C ALA A 8 10.60 -14.05 -2.26
N SER A 9 9.96 -13.86 -1.11
CA SER A 9 8.50 -13.70 -1.02
C SER A 9 8.22 -12.26 -0.62
N GLY A 10 8.08 -11.38 -1.61
CA GLY A 10 7.56 -10.05 -1.37
C GLY A 10 6.04 -10.06 -1.23
N ILE A 11 5.44 -8.88 -0.88
CA ILE A 11 4.02 -8.67 -1.13
C ILE A 11 3.82 -8.92 -2.62
N VAL A 12 3.46 -10.15 -2.94
CA VAL A 12 3.05 -10.50 -4.29
C VAL A 12 1.73 -9.78 -4.47
N ILE A 13 1.77 -8.56 -5.05
CA ILE A 13 0.59 -8.06 -5.74
C ILE A 13 0.25 -9.20 -6.69
N PRO A 14 -0.88 -9.88 -6.47
CA PRO A 14 -1.13 -11.16 -7.10
C PRO A 14 -0.80 -11.06 -8.57
N ASN A 15 0.26 -11.73 -8.98
CA ASN A 15 0.54 -11.91 -10.39
C ASN A 15 -0.46 -12.97 -10.85
N ARG A 16 -1.73 -12.58 -10.90
CA ARG A 16 -2.73 -13.40 -11.56
C ARG A 16 -2.37 -13.46 -13.03
N SER A 17 -1.41 -14.32 -13.32
CA SER A 17 -1.26 -14.98 -14.61
C SER A 17 -2.40 -16.00 -14.78
N GLU A 18 -3.62 -15.61 -14.40
CA GLU A 18 -4.84 -16.32 -14.66
C GLU A 18 -5.51 -15.70 -15.90
N PRO A 19 -6.24 -16.49 -16.69
CA PRO A 19 -6.59 -16.20 -18.07
C PRO A 19 -7.58 -15.07 -18.30
N SER A 20 -7.81 -14.17 -17.33
CA SER A 20 -8.69 -13.01 -17.55
C SER A 20 -8.06 -11.93 -18.43
N GLY A 21 -6.75 -11.97 -18.66
CA GLY A 21 -6.06 -10.97 -19.51
C GLY A 21 -6.20 -9.52 -19.04
N ARG A 22 -6.68 -9.27 -17.80
CA ARG A 22 -6.89 -7.92 -17.27
C ARG A 22 -5.57 -7.26 -16.88
N SER A 23 -5.45 -6.01 -17.24
CA SER A 23 -4.38 -5.13 -16.75
C SER A 23 -4.54 -4.86 -15.26
N VAL A 24 -3.47 -4.48 -14.58
CA VAL A 24 -3.48 -4.09 -13.16
C VAL A 24 -2.98 -2.66 -13.03
N ALA A 25 -3.79 -1.80 -12.42
CA ALA A 25 -3.36 -0.47 -11.99
C ALA A 25 -2.90 -0.55 -10.53
N GLU A 26 -1.61 -0.32 -10.32
CA GLU A 26 -0.99 -0.23 -9.00
C GLU A 26 -0.98 1.23 -8.56
N ILE A 27 -1.72 1.56 -7.50
CA ILE A 27 -1.83 2.90 -6.95
C ILE A 27 -1.16 2.93 -5.57
N TYR A 28 -0.14 3.76 -5.43
CA TYR A 28 0.66 3.90 -4.23
C TYR A 28 0.45 5.27 -3.61
N ILE A 29 0.11 5.31 -2.31
CA ILE A 29 -0.12 6.55 -1.59
C ILE A 29 0.94 6.71 -0.51
N GLY A 30 1.73 7.77 -0.62
CA GLY A 30 2.82 8.09 0.29
C GLY A 30 2.34 8.61 1.64
N GLY A 31 3.18 8.46 2.67
CA GLY A 31 2.93 8.97 4.02
C GLY A 31 3.10 10.50 4.15
N ALA A 32 2.95 11.03 5.38
CA ALA A 32 3.04 12.45 5.67
C ALA A 32 4.34 13.12 5.21
N ALA A 33 5.47 12.42 5.35
CA ALA A 33 6.79 12.93 4.98
C ALA A 33 7.20 12.59 3.54
N ASP A 34 6.39 11.86 2.78
CA ASP A 34 6.82 11.31 1.47
C ASP A 34 7.05 12.40 0.42
N GLY A 35 6.40 13.55 0.54
CA GLY A 35 6.69 14.71 -0.31
C GLY A 35 8.15 15.18 -0.25
N GLN A 36 8.82 15.00 0.91
CA GLN A 36 10.22 15.36 1.14
C GLN A 36 11.15 14.15 1.05
N SER A 37 10.80 13.04 1.74
CA SER A 37 11.62 11.82 1.81
C SER A 37 11.60 11.02 0.49
N ARG A 38 10.51 11.13 -0.27
CA ARG A 38 10.27 10.45 -1.54
C ARG A 38 10.40 8.93 -1.48
N ILE A 39 10.17 8.32 -0.34
CA ILE A 39 10.35 6.88 -0.11
C ILE A 39 9.43 6.09 -1.04
N VAL A 40 8.12 6.35 -0.99
CA VAL A 40 7.14 5.68 -1.86
C VAL A 40 7.26 6.19 -3.29
N ALA A 41 7.45 7.50 -3.49
CA ALA A 41 7.60 8.09 -4.82
C ALA A 41 8.80 7.48 -5.58
N SER A 42 9.95 7.29 -4.92
CA SER A 42 11.14 6.67 -5.52
C SER A 42 10.91 5.20 -5.85
N PHE A 43 10.24 4.46 -4.95
CA PHE A 43 9.82 3.08 -5.23
C PHE A 43 8.95 3.00 -6.48
N VAL A 44 7.94 3.86 -6.61
CA VAL A 44 7.05 3.87 -7.78
C VAL A 44 7.81 4.22 -9.06
N THR A 45 8.75 5.17 -9.00
CA THR A 45 9.62 5.50 -10.15
C THR A 45 10.43 4.27 -10.59
N ALA A 46 11.03 3.55 -9.67
CA ALA A 46 11.76 2.32 -9.97
C ALA A 46 10.80 1.23 -10.51
N ARG A 47 9.60 1.11 -9.94
CA ARG A 47 8.57 0.17 -10.40
C ARG A 47 8.13 0.46 -11.83
N GLN A 48 7.86 1.72 -12.17
CA GLN A 48 7.52 2.15 -13.53
C GLN A 48 8.62 1.78 -14.53
N ARG A 49 9.90 2.02 -14.17
CA ARG A 49 11.04 1.63 -15.01
C ARG A 49 11.06 0.12 -15.26
N LEU A 50 10.94 -0.68 -14.22
CA LEU A 50 10.90 -2.15 -14.35
C LEU A 50 9.75 -2.63 -15.24
N LEU A 51 8.58 -2.01 -15.13
CA LEU A 51 7.44 -2.34 -15.99
C LEU A 51 7.72 -2.01 -17.46
N LEU A 52 8.37 -0.88 -17.74
CA LEU A 52 8.75 -0.48 -19.09
C LEU A 52 9.84 -1.39 -19.68
N GLU A 53 10.90 -1.66 -18.92
CA GLU A 53 12.03 -2.50 -19.33
C GLU A 53 11.62 -3.97 -19.52
N GLY A 54 10.71 -4.47 -18.69
CA GLY A 54 10.15 -5.81 -18.78
C GLY A 54 9.16 -6.01 -19.93
N GLY A 55 8.93 -4.99 -20.78
CA GLY A 55 8.01 -5.03 -21.91
C GLY A 55 6.53 -5.07 -21.50
N ASN A 56 6.25 -4.81 -20.21
CA ASN A 56 4.90 -4.73 -19.62
C ASN A 56 3.89 -5.77 -20.17
N ARG A 57 4.34 -7.01 -20.33
CA ARG A 57 3.56 -8.11 -20.94
C ARG A 57 2.22 -8.38 -20.27
N HIS A 58 2.02 -7.83 -19.06
CA HIS A 58 0.82 -8.04 -18.23
C HIS A 58 -0.04 -6.79 -18.11
N GLY A 59 0.20 -5.73 -18.90
CA GLY A 59 -0.57 -4.51 -18.86
C GLY A 59 -0.60 -3.81 -17.50
N ARG A 60 0.49 -3.91 -16.71
CA ARG A 60 0.56 -3.27 -15.38
C ARG A 60 0.98 -1.82 -15.49
N THR A 61 0.35 -0.97 -14.68
CA THR A 61 0.75 0.44 -14.52
C THR A 61 1.01 0.73 -13.05
N ALA A 62 1.83 1.71 -12.75
CA ALA A 62 2.08 2.17 -11.39
C ALA A 62 1.97 3.70 -11.32
N ALA A 63 1.27 4.21 -10.30
CA ALA A 63 1.12 5.64 -10.06
C ALA A 63 1.33 5.96 -8.59
N TRP A 64 1.90 7.14 -8.30
CA TRP A 64 2.08 7.65 -6.95
C TRP A 64 1.19 8.86 -6.69
N PHE A 65 0.66 8.93 -5.46
CA PHE A 65 -0.13 10.06 -4.95
C PHE A 65 0.34 10.44 -3.54
N ALA A 66 0.25 11.72 -3.22
CA ALA A 66 0.44 12.18 -1.86
C ALA A 66 -0.80 11.83 -1.01
N HIS A 67 -0.61 11.62 0.31
CA HIS A 67 -1.70 11.26 1.23
C HIS A 67 -2.85 12.30 1.31
N TYR A 68 -2.63 13.52 0.89
CA TYR A 68 -3.66 14.56 0.84
C TYR A 68 -4.41 14.62 -0.49
N ASP A 69 -3.92 13.96 -1.54
CA ASP A 69 -4.53 13.94 -2.88
C ASP A 69 -5.46 12.71 -3.04
N VAL A 70 -6.41 12.58 -2.13
CA VAL A 70 -7.37 11.47 -2.11
C VAL A 70 -8.26 11.48 -3.35
N ASP A 71 -8.72 12.66 -3.77
CA ASP A 71 -9.63 12.79 -4.91
C ASP A 71 -8.90 12.50 -6.24
N GLY A 72 -7.65 12.94 -6.39
CA GLY A 72 -6.83 12.59 -7.55
C GLY A 72 -6.56 11.08 -7.64
N ALA A 73 -6.24 10.44 -6.52
CA ALA A 73 -6.06 9.00 -6.47
C ALA A 73 -7.36 8.24 -6.79
N ALA A 74 -8.51 8.70 -6.26
CA ALA A 74 -9.81 8.09 -6.55
C ALA A 74 -10.19 8.24 -8.04
N ALA A 75 -9.99 9.42 -8.61
CA ALA A 75 -10.23 9.66 -10.03
C ALA A 75 -9.36 8.76 -10.91
N HIS A 76 -8.09 8.56 -10.55
CA HIS A 76 -7.19 7.64 -11.25
C HIS A 76 -7.67 6.18 -11.16
N CYS A 77 -8.10 5.73 -9.98
CA CYS A 77 -8.69 4.40 -9.81
C CYS A 77 -9.95 4.23 -10.68
N MET A 78 -10.87 5.21 -10.66
CA MET A 78 -12.10 5.16 -11.46
C MET A 78 -11.79 5.09 -12.96
N ALA A 79 -10.81 5.87 -13.43
CA ALA A 79 -10.37 5.81 -14.83
C ALA A 79 -9.76 4.44 -15.18
N ALA A 80 -9.00 3.82 -14.29
CA ALA A 80 -8.46 2.47 -14.48
C ALA A 80 -9.59 1.41 -14.51
N MET A 81 -10.54 1.48 -13.58
CA MET A 81 -11.71 0.61 -13.55
C MET A 81 -12.55 0.71 -14.82
N SER A 82 -12.71 1.92 -15.36
CA SER A 82 -13.46 2.12 -16.62
C SER A 82 -12.79 1.49 -17.84
N ARG A 83 -11.48 1.26 -17.79
CA ARG A 83 -10.73 0.48 -18.80
C ARG A 83 -10.79 -1.04 -18.55
N GLY A 84 -11.36 -1.46 -17.44
CA GLY A 84 -11.40 -2.87 -17.05
C GLY A 84 -10.16 -3.35 -16.28
N ASP A 85 -9.31 -2.43 -15.80
CA ASP A 85 -8.12 -2.78 -15.01
C ASP A 85 -8.52 -3.26 -13.61
N ASP A 86 -7.82 -4.25 -13.09
CA ASP A 86 -7.88 -4.61 -11.66
C ASP A 86 -7.09 -3.56 -10.84
N ILE A 87 -7.59 -3.23 -9.65
CA ILE A 87 -6.98 -2.21 -8.79
C ILE A 87 -6.17 -2.85 -7.66
N ALA A 88 -4.90 -2.44 -7.54
CA ALA A 88 -4.07 -2.67 -6.36
C ALA A 88 -3.78 -1.31 -5.69
N LEU A 89 -4.37 -1.08 -4.54
CA LEU A 89 -4.28 0.18 -3.79
C LEU A 89 -3.42 -0.03 -2.55
N VAL A 90 -2.29 0.65 -2.48
CA VAL A 90 -1.27 0.49 -1.44
C VAL A 90 -1.02 1.83 -0.75
N GLY A 91 -1.19 1.87 0.56
CA GLY A 91 -0.88 3.05 1.37
C GLY A 91 0.28 2.79 2.33
N HIS A 92 1.16 3.76 2.52
CA HIS A 92 2.22 3.73 3.53
C HIS A 92 1.96 4.78 4.60
N SER A 93 2.07 4.41 5.88
CA SER A 93 1.88 5.36 6.99
C SER A 93 0.52 6.09 6.86
N TRP A 94 0.47 7.44 6.87
CA TRP A 94 -0.75 8.22 6.61
C TRP A 94 -1.36 7.99 5.22
N GLY A 95 -0.59 7.49 4.28
CA GLY A 95 -1.10 7.04 2.99
C GLY A 95 -2.07 5.86 3.12
N SER A 96 -1.97 5.07 4.19
CA SER A 96 -2.92 3.99 4.47
C SER A 96 -4.31 4.52 4.86
N ASP A 97 -4.38 5.64 5.62
CA ASP A 97 -5.64 6.35 5.87
C ASP A 97 -6.24 6.89 4.56
N ALA A 98 -5.40 7.47 3.71
CA ALA A 98 -5.84 7.97 2.42
C ALA A 98 -6.31 6.83 1.49
N ALA A 99 -5.64 5.68 1.48
CA ALA A 99 -6.05 4.50 0.71
C ALA A 99 -7.44 4.00 1.13
N LEU A 100 -7.74 3.95 2.43
CA LEU A 100 -9.09 3.62 2.91
C LEU A 100 -10.14 4.63 2.43
N ARG A 101 -9.82 5.93 2.46
CA ARG A 101 -10.74 6.97 1.97
C ARG A 101 -10.99 6.87 0.49
N VAL A 102 -9.95 6.59 -0.31
CA VAL A 102 -10.09 6.29 -1.74
C VAL A 102 -10.99 5.07 -1.92
N ALA A 103 -10.71 3.97 -1.22
CA ALA A 103 -11.48 2.74 -1.34
C ALA A 103 -12.99 2.95 -1.07
N HIS A 104 -13.33 3.78 -0.07
CA HIS A 104 -14.73 4.12 0.23
C HIS A 104 -15.41 5.03 -0.80
N GLN A 105 -14.66 5.71 -1.68
CA GLN A 105 -15.21 6.50 -2.78
C GLN A 105 -15.46 5.67 -4.03
N LEU A 106 -14.87 4.48 -4.12
CA LEU A 106 -14.97 3.64 -5.33
C LEU A 106 -16.19 2.74 -5.28
N ASN A 107 -16.92 2.67 -6.39
CA ASN A 107 -18.08 1.79 -6.57
C ASN A 107 -17.71 0.42 -7.17
N GLY A 108 -16.46 0.25 -7.64
CA GLY A 108 -15.97 -1.00 -8.22
C GLY A 108 -15.11 -1.81 -7.25
N THR A 109 -14.85 -3.05 -7.61
CA THR A 109 -14.04 -3.96 -6.80
C THR A 109 -12.56 -3.56 -6.82
N ILE A 110 -11.95 -3.53 -5.63
CA ILE A 110 -10.50 -3.39 -5.42
C ILE A 110 -9.94 -4.79 -5.19
N GLY A 111 -9.07 -5.25 -6.09
CA GLY A 111 -8.46 -6.58 -5.99
C GLY A 111 -7.55 -6.72 -4.77
N LEU A 112 -6.78 -5.67 -4.47
CA LEU A 112 -5.88 -5.59 -3.31
C LEU A 112 -5.95 -4.21 -2.65
N LEU A 113 -6.17 -4.18 -1.36
CA LEU A 113 -5.98 -3.01 -0.49
C LEU A 113 -4.90 -3.34 0.54
N ALA A 114 -3.76 -2.67 0.48
CA ALA A 114 -2.66 -2.91 1.40
C ALA A 114 -2.31 -1.67 2.24
N GLY A 115 -2.19 -1.86 3.55
CA GLY A 115 -1.61 -0.90 4.48
C GLY A 115 -0.20 -1.34 4.86
N VAL A 116 0.80 -0.55 4.47
CA VAL A 116 2.21 -0.80 4.80
C VAL A 116 2.59 0.10 5.97
N ASP A 117 2.79 -0.50 7.10
CA ASP A 117 3.03 0.14 8.39
C ASP A 117 2.06 1.30 8.67
N PRO A 118 0.75 1.00 8.68
CA PRO A 118 -0.31 1.98 8.64
C PRO A 118 -0.35 2.82 9.92
N VAL A 119 -0.46 4.14 9.72
CA VAL A 119 -0.76 5.11 10.78
C VAL A 119 -1.95 5.93 10.30
N MET A 120 -3.03 5.97 11.09
CA MET A 120 -4.18 6.79 10.77
C MET A 120 -3.93 8.25 11.12
N ARG A 121 -4.54 9.17 10.39
CA ARG A 121 -4.55 10.58 10.79
C ARG A 121 -5.31 10.78 12.10
N PRO A 122 -4.95 11.76 12.92
CA PRO A 122 -5.68 12.06 14.17
C PRO A 122 -7.19 12.16 13.93
N GLY A 123 -7.96 11.44 14.74
CA GLY A 123 -9.42 11.39 14.64
C GLY A 123 -9.98 10.45 13.56
N SER A 124 -9.20 10.03 12.57
CA SER A 124 -9.66 9.14 11.49
C SER A 124 -9.97 7.73 11.99
N VAL A 125 -9.29 7.25 13.02
CA VAL A 125 -9.48 5.89 13.56
C VAL A 125 -10.91 5.64 14.07
N PHE A 126 -11.60 6.70 14.50
CA PHE A 126 -13.00 6.64 14.96
C PHE A 126 -14.03 6.91 13.84
N SER A 127 -13.55 7.21 12.64
CA SER A 127 -14.42 7.50 11.51
C SER A 127 -14.87 6.23 10.78
N ARG A 128 -15.97 6.36 10.00
CA ARG A 128 -16.40 5.29 9.09
C ARG A 128 -15.29 4.85 8.13
N ALA A 129 -14.39 5.76 7.79
CA ALA A 129 -13.26 5.48 6.89
C ALA A 129 -12.24 4.50 7.50
N SER A 130 -12.24 4.25 8.81
CA SER A 130 -11.35 3.23 9.41
C SER A 130 -11.85 1.80 9.21
N ARG A 131 -13.12 1.61 8.83
CA ARG A 131 -13.71 0.29 8.62
C ARG A 131 -13.23 -0.33 7.32
N ARG A 132 -13.29 -1.65 7.28
CA ARG A 132 -13.01 -2.39 6.03
C ARG A 132 -13.99 -1.96 4.95
N PRO A 133 -13.51 -1.54 3.77
CA PRO A 133 -14.37 -1.29 2.62
C PRO A 133 -14.97 -2.60 2.09
N ASP A 134 -16.28 -2.61 1.84
CA ASP A 134 -17.00 -3.81 1.36
C ASP A 134 -16.56 -4.24 -0.04
N ASN A 135 -15.97 -3.31 -0.81
CA ASN A 135 -15.51 -3.54 -2.17
C ASN A 135 -14.03 -4.00 -2.26
N ALA A 136 -13.34 -4.19 -1.14
CA ALA A 136 -11.97 -4.72 -1.12
C ALA A 136 -11.98 -6.26 -1.04
N ALA A 137 -11.55 -6.93 -2.11
CA ALA A 137 -11.52 -8.39 -2.20
C ALA A 137 -10.45 -8.99 -1.28
N LEU A 138 -9.28 -8.36 -1.16
CA LEU A 138 -8.20 -8.75 -0.28
C LEU A 138 -7.67 -7.53 0.46
N VAL A 139 -7.57 -7.63 1.78
CA VAL A 139 -6.94 -6.62 2.64
C VAL A 139 -5.66 -7.19 3.24
N VAL A 140 -4.55 -6.48 3.05
CA VAL A 140 -3.22 -6.86 3.58
C VAL A 140 -2.73 -5.79 4.55
N HIS A 141 -2.20 -6.23 5.67
CA HIS A 141 -1.53 -5.38 6.66
C HIS A 141 -0.07 -5.79 6.77
N VAL A 142 0.85 -4.87 6.50
CA VAL A 142 2.28 -5.05 6.80
C VAL A 142 2.60 -4.24 8.04
N ASP A 143 2.98 -4.93 9.11
CA ASP A 143 3.32 -4.33 10.41
C ASP A 143 4.83 -4.33 10.60
N ALA A 144 5.42 -3.14 10.64
CA ALA A 144 6.83 -2.95 10.95
C ALA A 144 7.04 -2.95 12.47
N SER A 145 7.80 -3.92 12.96
CA SER A 145 8.12 -4.11 14.37
C SER A 145 9.63 -4.31 14.54
N PRO A 146 10.44 -3.23 14.37
CA PRO A 146 11.89 -3.34 14.38
C PRO A 146 12.42 -3.76 15.75
N ARG A 147 13.47 -4.59 15.77
CA ARG A 147 14.15 -4.99 17.02
C ARG A 147 14.87 -3.83 17.69
N ARG A 148 15.28 -2.83 16.93
CA ARG A 148 15.94 -1.61 17.43
C ARG A 148 15.21 -0.41 16.88
N LEU A 149 14.74 0.44 17.77
CA LEU A 149 14.04 1.67 17.41
C LEU A 149 15.02 2.67 16.80
N ASP A 150 14.58 3.33 15.75
CA ASP A 150 15.28 4.45 15.13
C ASP A 150 14.37 5.71 15.06
N ARG A 151 14.84 6.75 14.39
CA ARG A 151 14.06 8.00 14.28
C ARG A 151 12.74 7.83 13.55
N SER A 152 12.64 6.86 12.63
CA SER A 152 11.42 6.61 11.88
C SER A 152 10.32 5.99 12.77
N ASP A 153 10.72 5.16 13.72
CA ASP A 153 9.79 4.54 14.67
C ASP A 153 9.25 5.57 15.68
N ILE A 154 10.06 6.59 16.00
CA ILE A 154 9.60 7.74 16.81
C ILE A 154 8.51 8.50 16.06
N VAL A 155 8.67 8.71 14.76
CA VAL A 155 7.65 9.35 13.90
C VAL A 155 6.37 8.53 13.88
N LYS A 156 6.47 7.20 13.72
CA LYS A 156 5.33 6.28 13.81
C LYS A 156 4.67 6.38 15.18
N ALA A 157 5.45 6.25 16.26
CA ALA A 157 4.93 6.30 17.63
C ALA A 157 4.22 7.63 17.93
N THR A 158 4.79 8.76 17.49
CA THR A 158 4.17 10.08 17.62
C THR A 158 2.84 10.14 16.88
N GLY A 159 2.76 9.62 15.66
CA GLY A 159 1.52 9.53 14.89
C GLY A 159 0.45 8.69 15.59
N VAL A 160 0.84 7.59 16.21
CA VAL A 160 -0.06 6.72 17.01
C VAL A 160 -0.54 7.43 18.27
N VAL A 161 0.37 8.08 19.01
CA VAL A 161 0.05 8.80 20.26
C VAL A 161 -0.88 9.99 20.01
N LEU A 162 -0.73 10.68 18.90
CA LEU A 162 -1.63 11.77 18.49
C LEU A 162 -3.02 11.30 18.04
N GLY A 163 -3.37 10.03 18.27
CA GLY A 163 -4.68 9.48 17.99
C GLY A 163 -4.82 8.85 16.61
N GLY A 164 -3.68 8.58 15.96
CA GLY A 164 -3.66 7.98 14.63
C GLY A 164 -3.76 6.46 14.60
N GLY A 165 -3.55 5.71 15.64
CA GLY A 165 -3.69 4.24 15.70
C GLY A 165 -3.64 3.47 14.37
N VAL A 166 -4.03 2.22 14.40
CA VAL A 166 -4.24 1.39 13.20
C VAL A 166 -5.73 1.27 12.93
N ALA A 167 -6.18 1.43 11.70
CA ALA A 167 -7.56 1.29 11.30
C ALA A 167 -8.11 -0.13 11.55
N ASP A 168 -9.42 -0.24 11.81
CA ASP A 168 -10.08 -1.54 11.97
C ASP A 168 -9.93 -2.42 10.73
N ALA A 169 -9.94 -1.82 9.54
CA ALA A 169 -9.69 -2.52 8.27
C ALA A 169 -8.37 -3.28 8.27
N TYR A 170 -7.30 -2.70 8.81
CA TYR A 170 -5.98 -3.34 8.85
C TYR A 170 -5.81 -4.25 10.05
N ARG A 171 -6.50 -3.99 11.17
CA ARG A 171 -6.54 -4.92 12.31
C ARG A 171 -7.25 -6.23 11.97
N SER A 172 -8.26 -6.17 11.11
CA SER A 172 -9.03 -7.31 10.61
C SER A 172 -8.63 -7.72 9.19
N ALA A 173 -7.38 -7.44 8.77
CA ALA A 173 -6.88 -7.80 7.46
C ALA A 173 -6.92 -9.32 7.24
N ASP A 174 -7.14 -9.71 5.98
CA ASP A 174 -7.13 -11.14 5.59
C ASP A 174 -5.74 -11.74 5.74
N VAL A 175 -4.70 -10.91 5.52
CA VAL A 175 -3.29 -11.28 5.67
C VAL A 175 -2.57 -10.21 6.47
N THR A 176 -1.86 -10.62 7.52
CA THR A 176 -0.94 -9.75 8.27
C THR A 176 0.48 -10.27 8.13
N ILE A 177 1.36 -9.42 7.60
CA ILE A 177 2.79 -9.69 7.46
C ILE A 177 3.52 -8.87 8.52
N ARG A 178 4.25 -9.54 9.42
CA ARG A 178 5.10 -8.87 10.40
C ARG A 178 6.54 -8.87 9.93
N THR A 179 7.19 -7.73 10.04
CA THR A 179 8.59 -7.57 9.63
C THR A 179 9.39 -6.82 10.70
N GLU A 180 10.68 -7.10 10.78
CA GLU A 180 11.61 -6.41 11.68
C GLU A 180 12.22 -5.14 11.06
N LEU A 181 11.70 -4.71 9.91
CA LEU A 181 12.10 -3.50 9.21
C LEU A 181 11.60 -2.25 9.94
N ASN A 182 12.26 -1.12 9.71
CA ASN A 182 11.83 0.16 10.26
C ASN A 182 10.74 0.82 9.40
N HIS A 183 10.09 1.85 9.95
CA HIS A 183 8.96 2.54 9.31
C HIS A 183 9.29 3.10 7.91
N TRP A 184 10.54 3.46 7.61
CA TRP A 184 10.93 4.03 6.31
C TRP A 184 11.40 3.02 5.27
N ALA A 185 11.52 1.76 5.64
CA ALA A 185 11.96 0.68 4.74
C ALA A 185 10.83 0.19 3.81
N PHE A 186 10.07 1.10 3.20
CA PHE A 186 8.90 0.77 2.38
C PHE A 186 9.22 -0.23 1.27
N ALA A 187 10.29 0.02 0.50
CA ALA A 187 10.68 -0.86 -0.60
C ALA A 187 10.99 -2.30 -0.10
N ASP A 188 11.68 -2.41 1.04
CA ASP A 188 12.02 -3.71 1.64
C ASP A 188 10.78 -4.37 2.23
N MET A 189 9.85 -3.60 2.83
CA MET A 189 8.56 -4.10 3.30
C MET A 189 7.69 -4.61 2.15
N MET A 190 7.73 -3.96 0.99
CA MET A 190 7.06 -4.45 -0.22
C MET A 190 7.70 -5.71 -0.78
N ALA A 191 8.96 -6.01 -0.45
CA ALA A 191 9.70 -7.20 -0.84
C ALA A 191 9.81 -8.25 0.29
N ALA A 192 9.31 -7.96 1.51
CA ALA A 192 9.41 -8.87 2.64
C ALA A 192 8.63 -10.17 2.41
N PRO A 193 9.16 -11.32 2.87
CA PRO A 193 8.54 -12.63 2.71
C PRO A 193 7.25 -12.78 3.49
#